data_07844a860eba69e6fe54cfc05adc5afa
#
_entry.id   07844a860eba69e6fe54cfc05adc5afa
#
_cell.length_a   1.000
_cell.length_b   1.000
_cell.length_c   1.000
_cell.angle_alpha   90.00
_cell.angle_beta   90.00
_cell.angle_gamma   90.00
#
_symmetry.space_group_name_H-M   'P 1'
#
loop_
_entity.id
_entity.type
_entity.pdbx_description
1 polymer ?
#
loop_
_entity_poly.entity_id
_entity_poly.type
_entity_poly.pdbx_seq_one_letter_code
_entity_poly.pdbx_strand_id
1 'polypeptide(L)' 'MLHVIDAKYIGDYKISVEFNDGCRIVAGFESVIKSDHRPIVQQLADIKTFKDFTLQAHTITWSNGVDFAPEFIKSLQ' A
#
# COMPACT_ATOMS: atom_id res chain seq x y z
N MET A 1 13.08 7.30 -11.42
CA MET A 1 11.99 6.33 -11.16
C MET A 1 11.40 6.56 -9.78
N LEU A 2 10.09 6.52 -9.67
CA LEU A 2 9.41 6.74 -8.39
C LEU A 2 9.58 5.52 -7.48
N HIS A 3 10.05 5.76 -6.25
CA HIS A 3 10.21 4.73 -5.23
C HIS A 3 9.50 5.13 -3.95
N VAL A 4 8.91 4.16 -3.23
CA VAL A 4 8.44 4.35 -1.87
C VAL A 4 9.64 4.19 -0.95
N ILE A 5 9.91 5.20 -0.11
CA ILE A 5 11.05 5.18 0.81
C ILE A 5 10.63 5.05 2.27
N ASP A 6 9.35 5.26 2.58
CA ASP A 6 8.83 5.06 3.93
C ASP A 6 7.32 4.82 3.85
N ALA A 7 6.80 3.99 4.77
CA ALA A 7 5.38 3.67 4.81
C ALA A 7 4.98 3.34 6.25
N LYS A 8 3.85 3.91 6.70
CA LYS A 8 3.36 3.72 8.07
C LYS A 8 1.84 3.58 8.05
N TYR A 9 1.34 2.51 8.67
CA TYR A 9 -0.09 2.32 8.83
C TYR A 9 -0.65 3.36 9.81
N ILE A 10 -1.75 4.04 9.42
CA ILE A 10 -2.35 5.09 10.25
C ILE A 10 -3.83 4.86 10.56
N GLY A 11 -4.34 3.67 10.29
CA GLY A 11 -5.74 3.33 10.59
C GLY A 11 -6.63 3.36 9.35
N ASP A 12 -7.78 2.72 9.42
CA ASP A 12 -8.83 2.75 8.38
C ASP A 12 -8.33 2.37 6.99
N TYR A 13 -7.43 1.37 6.90
CA TYR A 13 -6.82 0.93 5.64
C TYR A 13 -6.06 2.04 4.93
N LYS A 14 -5.53 3.00 5.69
CA LYS A 14 -4.73 4.09 5.17
C LYS A 14 -3.27 3.94 5.58
N ILE A 15 -2.38 4.25 4.66
CA ILE A 15 -0.93 4.19 4.89
C ILE A 15 -0.35 5.56 4.53
N SER A 16 0.40 6.15 5.46
CA SER A 16 1.20 7.34 5.18
C SER A 16 2.43 6.90 4.41
N VAL A 17 2.62 7.43 3.20
CA VAL A 17 3.66 6.97 2.29
C VAL A 17 4.53 8.15 1.88
N GLU A 18 5.84 7.97 1.96
CA GLU A 18 6.80 8.95 1.45
C GLU A 18 7.52 8.38 0.24
N PHE A 19 7.67 9.21 -0.79
CA PHE A 19 8.33 8.85 -2.04
C PHE A 19 9.69 9.52 -2.16
N ASN A 20 10.54 8.97 -3.02
CA ASN A 20 11.89 9.48 -3.23
C ASN A 20 11.95 10.86 -3.89
N ASP A 21 10.83 11.38 -4.38
CA ASP A 21 10.73 12.73 -4.90
C ASP A 21 10.39 13.77 -3.81
N GLY A 22 10.33 13.35 -2.55
CA GLY A 22 10.01 14.20 -1.41
C GLY A 22 8.52 14.33 -1.11
N CYS A 23 7.64 13.74 -1.92
CA CYS A 23 6.20 13.76 -1.63
C CYS A 23 5.84 12.79 -0.52
N ARG A 24 4.97 13.24 0.40
CA ARG A 24 4.34 12.37 1.38
C ARG A 24 2.84 12.48 1.21
N ILE A 25 2.18 11.33 1.12
CA ILE A 25 0.73 11.26 0.92
C ILE A 25 0.11 10.30 1.93
N VAL A 26 -1.21 10.34 2.04
CA VAL A 26 -2.00 9.30 2.71
C VAL A 26 -2.69 8.50 1.62
N ALA A 27 -2.29 7.26 1.46
CA ALA A 27 -2.86 6.36 0.45
C ALA A 27 -4.01 5.57 1.08
N GLY A 28 -5.20 5.68 0.52
CA GLY A 28 -6.39 4.94 0.96
C GLY A 28 -6.56 3.66 0.17
N PHE A 29 -6.51 2.52 0.84
CA PHE A 29 -6.59 1.20 0.20
C PHE A 29 -7.97 0.56 0.29
N GLU A 30 -8.92 1.17 1.00
CA GLU A 30 -10.25 0.58 1.15
C GLU A 30 -10.94 0.39 -0.20
N SER A 31 -10.85 1.39 -1.07
CA SER A 31 -11.44 1.30 -2.41
C SER A 31 -10.77 0.23 -3.27
N VAL A 32 -9.46 0.05 -3.13
CA VAL A 32 -8.72 -1.00 -3.84
C VAL A 32 -9.21 -2.37 -3.41
N ILE A 33 -9.35 -2.58 -2.10
CA ILE A 33 -9.83 -3.85 -1.55
C ILE A 33 -11.25 -4.14 -2.02
N LYS A 34 -12.11 -3.13 -2.10
CA LYS A 34 -13.49 -3.30 -2.54
C LYS A 34 -13.62 -3.57 -4.03
N SER A 35 -12.75 -2.98 -4.85
CA SER A 35 -12.88 -3.03 -6.31
C SER A 35 -12.02 -4.11 -6.97
N ASP A 36 -10.95 -4.55 -6.33
CA ASP A 36 -10.06 -5.58 -6.88
C ASP A 36 -10.48 -6.94 -6.34
N HIS A 37 -11.08 -7.76 -7.21
CA HIS A 37 -11.68 -9.03 -6.81
C HIS A 37 -10.71 -10.20 -6.76
N ARG A 38 -9.42 -9.99 -7.00
CA ARG A 38 -8.42 -11.05 -6.89
C ARG A 38 -8.39 -11.56 -5.44
N PRO A 39 -8.47 -12.88 -5.22
CA PRO A 39 -8.48 -13.42 -3.85
C PRO A 39 -7.31 -12.96 -2.99
N ILE A 40 -6.12 -12.81 -3.59
CA ILE A 40 -4.92 -12.38 -2.86
C ILE A 40 -5.06 -10.94 -2.35
N VAL A 41 -5.76 -10.07 -3.11
CA VAL A 41 -6.01 -8.69 -2.69
C VAL A 41 -7.11 -8.67 -1.61
N GLN A 42 -8.11 -9.54 -1.74
CA GLN A 42 -9.19 -9.62 -0.74
C GLN A 42 -8.68 -10.02 0.64
N GLN A 43 -7.55 -10.73 0.73
CA GLN A 43 -6.92 -11.05 2.02
C GLN A 43 -6.52 -9.80 2.79
N LEU A 44 -6.31 -8.68 2.12
CA LEU A 44 -5.95 -7.41 2.78
C LEU A 44 -7.13 -6.80 3.56
N ALA A 45 -8.34 -7.31 3.39
CA ALA A 45 -9.49 -6.89 4.19
C ALA A 45 -9.34 -7.29 5.66
N ASP A 46 -8.55 -8.34 5.95
CA ASP A 46 -8.16 -8.66 7.31
C ASP A 46 -7.10 -7.65 7.77
N ILE A 47 -7.43 -6.89 8.81
CA ILE A 47 -6.57 -5.79 9.25
C ILE A 47 -5.19 -6.27 9.70
N LYS A 48 -5.09 -7.45 10.27
CA LYS A 48 -3.80 -8.04 10.67
C LYS A 48 -2.92 -8.28 9.45
N THR A 49 -3.52 -8.80 8.38
CA THR A 49 -2.82 -9.00 7.11
C THR A 49 -2.45 -7.66 6.48
N PHE A 50 -3.37 -6.72 6.50
CA PHE A 50 -3.14 -5.39 5.91
C PHE A 50 -1.96 -4.68 6.58
N LYS A 51 -1.81 -4.80 7.88
CA LYS A 51 -0.73 -4.15 8.63
C LYS A 51 0.62 -4.82 8.44
N ASP A 52 0.64 -6.05 7.91
CA ASP A 52 1.85 -6.86 7.79
C ASP A 52 2.52 -6.64 6.43
N PHE A 53 3.00 -5.42 6.22
CA PHE A 53 3.70 -5.06 5.00
C PHE A 53 5.14 -4.63 5.31
N THR A 54 5.99 -4.73 4.30
CA THR A 54 7.37 -4.24 4.34
C THR A 54 7.65 -3.49 3.04
N LEU A 55 8.82 -2.85 2.97
CA LEU A 55 9.28 -2.23 1.73
C LEU A 55 10.23 -3.21 1.04
N GLN A 56 9.83 -3.67 -0.16
CA GLN A 56 10.66 -4.54 -0.98
C GLN A 56 10.57 -4.06 -2.42
N ALA A 57 11.68 -4.14 -3.14
CA ALA A 57 11.76 -3.71 -4.53
C ALA A 57 11.20 -2.29 -4.72
N HIS A 58 11.49 -1.40 -3.76
CA HIS A 58 11.14 0.02 -3.78
C HIS A 58 9.64 0.31 -3.68
N THR A 59 8.86 -0.61 -3.15
CA THR A 59 7.43 -0.39 -2.94
C THR A 59 6.91 -1.16 -1.73
N ILE A 60 5.64 -0.91 -1.37
CA ILE A 60 4.97 -1.63 -0.29
C ILE A 60 4.65 -3.04 -0.79
N THR A 61 5.07 -4.03 -0.02
CA THR A 61 4.86 -5.45 -0.33
C THR A 61 4.30 -6.13 0.91
N TRP A 62 3.18 -6.83 0.74
CA TRP A 62 2.56 -7.58 1.84
C TRP A 62 3.15 -8.99 1.91
N SER A 63 3.04 -9.60 3.10
CA SER A 63 3.61 -10.92 3.37
C SER A 63 3.01 -12.01 2.47
N ASN A 64 1.80 -11.81 1.95
CA ASN A 64 1.16 -12.76 1.04
C ASN A 64 1.60 -12.58 -0.42
N GLY A 65 2.54 -11.66 -0.69
CA GLY A 65 3.09 -11.44 -2.03
C GLY A 65 2.42 -10.33 -2.82
N VAL A 66 1.36 -9.71 -2.30
CA VAL A 66 0.73 -8.58 -2.99
C VAL A 66 1.66 -7.39 -2.95
N ASP A 67 1.82 -6.71 -4.09
CA ASP A 67 2.47 -5.41 -4.16
C ASP A 67 1.73 -4.52 -5.17
N PHE A 68 2.02 -3.24 -5.13
CA PHE A 68 1.48 -2.26 -6.08
C PHE A 68 2.60 -1.33 -6.50
N ALA A 69 2.59 -0.91 -7.77
CA ALA A 69 3.59 0.03 -8.26
C ALA A 69 3.52 1.35 -7.48
N PRO A 70 4.66 2.00 -7.22
CA PRO A 70 4.66 3.29 -6.53
C PRO A 70 3.74 4.32 -7.17
N GLU A 71 3.66 4.36 -8.49
CA GLU A 71 2.77 5.28 -9.22
C GLU A 71 1.31 5.03 -8.89
N PHE A 72 0.92 3.76 -8.79
CA PHE A 72 -0.44 3.41 -8.41
C PHE A 72 -0.73 3.85 -6.97
N ILE A 73 0.20 3.60 -6.05
CA ILE A 73 0.04 3.99 -4.65
C ILE A 73 -0.13 5.51 -4.55
N LYS A 74 0.67 6.27 -5.31
CA LYS A 74 0.58 7.74 -5.31
C LYS A 74 -0.78 8.23 -5.78
N SER A 75 -1.45 7.48 -6.64
CA SER A 75 -2.78 7.82 -7.14
C SER A 75 -3.89 7.63 -6.09
N LEU A 76 -3.59 6.99 -4.97
CA LEU A 76 -4.57 6.68 -3.92
C LEU A 76 -4.75 7.80 -2.89
N GLN A 77 -4.11 8.92 -3.10
CA GLN A 77 -4.26 10.07 -2.21
C GLN A 77 -5.63 10.73 -2.35
#